data_5e83c660af7eff32377b24ca505a2903
#
_entry.id   5e83c660af7eff32377b24ca505a2903
#
_cell.length_a   1.000
_cell.length_b   1.000
_cell.length_c   1.000
_cell.angle_alpha   90.00
_cell.angle_beta   90.00
_cell.angle_gamma   90.00
#
_symmetry.space_group_name_H-M   'P 1'
#
loop_
_entity.id
_entity.type
_entity.pdbx_description
1 polymer ?
#
loop_
_entity_poly.entity_id
_entity_poly.type
_entity_poly.pdbx_seq_one_letter_code
_entity_poly.pdbx_strand_id
1 'polypeptide(L)'
;MNIKLVALDIDGTLLTSDGQVTREVFQAIQDAKAQGVHVVLATGRPRSGVLRLLEELHLDQPGDLVITFNGGLIQDAHTGETLYEEHLSYNDYLDIEALARKLAVPMHTSTKSGIYTANRNIGTYTVHEAKLVHSALFYRTPKEMEHHTVLKCMYVDEPEVLERIISSIPDSFYDRFTIVRSAPFYLEILPKTVDKGHALLHLASKFNLSPDQVMAVGDQENDQAMLEVAGLPVAMDNASPELKKIAKVVTRSNDESGVAYALRKWVLH
;
A
#
# COMPACT_ATOMS: atom_id res chain seq x y z
N MET A 1 11.44 -21.35 11.44
CA MET A 1 10.08 -20.79 11.71
C MET A 1 9.13 -21.44 10.71
N ASN A 2 7.89 -21.70 11.10
CA ASN A 2 6.91 -22.28 10.15
C ASN A 2 6.06 -21.16 9.54
N ILE A 3 6.62 -20.37 8.64
CA ILE A 3 5.91 -19.28 7.98
C ILE A 3 4.85 -19.84 7.03
N LYS A 4 3.64 -19.31 7.10
CA LYS A 4 2.47 -19.71 6.29
C LYS A 4 1.85 -18.55 5.51
N LEU A 5 2.15 -17.31 5.88
CA LEU A 5 1.71 -16.10 5.19
C LEU A 5 2.89 -15.16 5.04
N VAL A 6 3.10 -14.67 3.82
CA VAL A 6 4.12 -13.68 3.48
C VAL A 6 3.44 -12.48 2.85
N ALA A 7 3.59 -11.30 3.47
CA ALA A 7 3.17 -10.03 2.90
C ALA A 7 4.39 -9.31 2.30
N LEU A 8 4.29 -8.91 1.05
CA LEU A 8 5.33 -8.23 0.30
C LEU A 8 4.85 -6.86 -0.14
N ASP A 9 5.57 -5.81 0.23
CA ASP A 9 5.42 -4.53 -0.45
C ASP A 9 5.94 -4.62 -1.88
N ILE A 10 5.58 -3.63 -2.73
CA ILE A 10 5.89 -3.63 -4.15
C ILE A 10 7.07 -2.71 -4.46
N ASP A 11 6.91 -1.40 -4.22
CA ASP A 11 7.82 -0.36 -4.69
C ASP A 11 9.03 -0.22 -3.77
N GLY A 12 10.23 -0.54 -4.23
CA GLY A 12 11.44 -0.58 -3.41
C GLY A 12 11.61 -1.89 -2.62
N THR A 13 10.67 -2.83 -2.73
CA THR A 13 10.73 -4.14 -2.09
C THR A 13 10.73 -5.27 -3.13
N LEU A 14 9.59 -5.51 -3.78
CA LEU A 14 9.44 -6.59 -4.77
C LEU A 14 10.07 -6.23 -6.11
N LEU A 15 9.88 -4.97 -6.54
CA LEU A 15 10.39 -4.44 -7.80
C LEU A 15 11.80 -3.87 -7.62
N THR A 16 12.65 -4.10 -8.61
CA THR A 16 13.94 -3.43 -8.75
C THR A 16 13.75 -1.92 -9.01
N SER A 17 14.82 -1.14 -8.93
CA SER A 17 14.79 0.31 -9.18
C SER A 17 14.35 0.69 -10.61
N ASP A 18 14.45 -0.23 -11.57
CA ASP A 18 13.93 -0.09 -12.94
C ASP A 18 12.53 -0.70 -13.13
N GLY A 19 11.85 -1.08 -12.03
CA GLY A 19 10.45 -1.52 -12.02
C GLY A 19 10.23 -2.94 -12.53
N GLN A 20 11.20 -3.83 -12.42
CA GLN A 20 11.13 -5.22 -12.89
C GLN A 20 11.08 -6.22 -11.73
N VAL A 21 10.48 -7.38 -11.97
CA VAL A 21 10.60 -8.55 -11.10
C VAL A 21 11.80 -9.38 -11.58
N THR A 22 12.74 -9.67 -10.69
CA THR A 22 13.86 -10.55 -11.05
C THR A 22 13.38 -12.01 -11.15
N ARG A 23 14.06 -12.80 -11.99
CA ARG A 23 13.77 -14.22 -12.12
C ARG A 23 13.90 -14.97 -10.79
N GLU A 24 14.83 -14.57 -9.96
CA GLU A 24 15.08 -15.14 -8.64
C GLU A 24 13.91 -14.90 -7.69
N VAL A 25 13.31 -13.70 -7.72
CA VAL A 25 12.14 -13.34 -6.93
C VAL A 25 10.92 -14.12 -7.41
N PHE A 26 10.68 -14.14 -8.71
CA PHE A 26 9.60 -14.95 -9.28
C PHE A 26 9.69 -16.41 -8.83
N GLN A 27 10.84 -17.05 -9.00
CA GLN A 27 11.01 -18.47 -8.64
C GLN A 27 10.81 -18.71 -7.15
N ALA A 28 11.34 -17.84 -6.28
CA ALA A 28 11.19 -18.01 -4.84
C ALA A 28 9.73 -17.85 -4.38
N ILE A 29 8.95 -17.00 -5.03
CA ILE A 29 7.49 -16.88 -4.79
C ILE A 29 6.78 -18.17 -5.20
N GLN A 30 7.08 -18.72 -6.39
CA GLN A 30 6.46 -19.97 -6.84
C GLN A 30 6.83 -21.15 -5.92
N ASP A 31 8.08 -21.23 -5.48
CA ASP A 31 8.55 -22.27 -4.56
C ASP A 31 7.83 -22.16 -3.20
N ALA A 32 7.59 -20.94 -2.69
CA ALA A 32 6.85 -20.72 -1.45
C ALA A 32 5.37 -21.13 -1.61
N LYS A 33 4.72 -20.75 -2.71
CA LYS A 33 3.34 -21.19 -3.01
C LYS A 33 3.24 -22.72 -3.12
N ALA A 34 4.21 -23.36 -3.76
CA ALA A 34 4.24 -24.83 -3.89
C ALA A 34 4.35 -25.55 -2.53
N GLN A 35 4.90 -24.88 -1.49
CA GLN A 35 4.94 -25.37 -0.11
C GLN A 35 3.69 -24.99 0.71
N GLY A 36 2.67 -24.42 0.07
CA GLY A 36 1.41 -24.03 0.71
C GLY A 36 1.52 -22.75 1.52
N VAL A 37 2.48 -21.88 1.22
CA VAL A 37 2.60 -20.55 1.83
C VAL A 37 1.74 -19.56 1.03
N HIS A 38 0.88 -18.81 1.72
CA HIS A 38 0.15 -17.70 1.11
C HIS A 38 1.11 -16.54 0.89
N VAL A 39 1.27 -16.10 -0.36
CA VAL A 39 2.04 -14.91 -0.71
C VAL A 39 1.08 -13.82 -1.14
N VAL A 40 1.11 -12.67 -0.48
CA VAL A 40 0.17 -11.56 -0.64
C VAL A 40 0.95 -10.28 -0.92
N LEU A 41 0.58 -9.56 -1.98
CA LEU A 41 1.09 -8.22 -2.20
C LEU A 41 0.33 -7.23 -1.31
N ALA A 42 1.05 -6.31 -0.65
CA ALA A 42 0.50 -5.29 0.24
C ALA A 42 0.97 -3.90 -0.21
N THR A 43 0.09 -3.12 -0.83
CA THR A 43 0.48 -1.89 -1.53
C THR A 43 -0.48 -0.73 -1.30
N GLY A 44 0.01 0.51 -1.49
CA GLY A 44 -0.80 1.72 -1.60
C GLY A 44 -1.57 1.85 -2.93
N ARG A 45 -1.20 1.06 -3.94
CA ARG A 45 -1.83 1.07 -5.26
C ARG A 45 -3.24 0.46 -5.21
N PRO A 46 -4.16 0.90 -6.11
CA PRO A 46 -5.40 0.18 -6.38
C PRO A 46 -5.12 -1.14 -7.12
N ARG A 47 -6.11 -2.04 -7.16
CA ARG A 47 -5.98 -3.31 -7.88
C ARG A 47 -5.62 -3.12 -9.36
N SER A 48 -6.17 -2.10 -10.03
CA SER A 48 -5.82 -1.78 -11.43
C SER A 48 -4.33 -1.52 -11.64
N GLY A 49 -3.66 -0.94 -10.63
CA GLY A 49 -2.23 -0.66 -10.66
C GLY A 49 -1.32 -1.87 -10.39
N VAL A 50 -1.91 -3.03 -10.04
CA VAL A 50 -1.15 -4.25 -9.71
C VAL A 50 -1.58 -5.49 -10.48
N LEU A 51 -2.64 -5.42 -11.28
CA LEU A 51 -3.17 -6.56 -12.04
C LEU A 51 -2.09 -7.27 -12.86
N ARG A 52 -1.34 -6.50 -13.67
CA ARG A 52 -0.27 -7.05 -14.49
C ARG A 52 0.81 -7.76 -13.66
N LEU A 53 1.13 -7.21 -12.50
CA LEU A 53 2.12 -7.80 -11.59
C LEU A 53 1.60 -9.08 -10.95
N LEU A 54 0.31 -9.13 -10.57
CA LEU A 54 -0.32 -10.34 -10.07
C LEU A 54 -0.30 -11.46 -11.12
N GLU A 55 -0.64 -11.13 -12.39
CA GLU A 55 -0.57 -12.05 -13.53
C GLU A 55 0.86 -12.55 -13.76
N GLU A 56 1.84 -11.64 -13.80
CA GLU A 56 3.26 -11.95 -14.00
C GLU A 56 3.80 -12.90 -12.92
N LEU A 57 3.37 -12.71 -11.68
CA LEU A 57 3.79 -13.51 -10.53
C LEU A 57 2.91 -14.75 -10.28
N HIS A 58 1.91 -15.00 -11.11
CA HIS A 58 0.91 -16.06 -10.89
C HIS A 58 0.29 -15.99 -9.48
N LEU A 59 0.03 -14.76 -9.01
CA LEU A 59 -0.66 -14.43 -7.75
C LEU A 59 -2.11 -14.01 -8.00
N ASP A 60 -2.68 -14.40 -9.12
CA ASP A 60 -4.05 -14.16 -9.59
C ASP A 60 -4.88 -15.44 -9.69
N GLN A 61 -4.46 -16.51 -9.04
CA GLN A 61 -5.18 -17.78 -9.06
C GLN A 61 -6.35 -17.78 -8.07
N PRO A 62 -7.37 -18.64 -8.24
CA PRO A 62 -8.47 -18.76 -7.27
C PRO A 62 -7.95 -18.97 -5.84
N GLY A 63 -8.35 -18.06 -4.94
CA GLY A 63 -7.93 -18.07 -3.54
C GLY A 63 -6.70 -17.20 -3.22
N ASP A 64 -6.01 -16.66 -4.24
CA ASP A 64 -4.99 -15.63 -4.01
C ASP A 64 -5.65 -14.31 -3.61
N LEU A 65 -5.03 -13.59 -2.69
CA LEU A 65 -5.54 -12.34 -2.14
C LEU A 65 -4.52 -11.22 -2.33
N VAL A 66 -5.01 -9.98 -2.36
CA VAL A 66 -4.18 -8.78 -2.46
C VAL A 66 -4.68 -7.73 -1.47
N ILE A 67 -3.75 -7.04 -0.81
CA ILE A 67 -4.00 -5.86 0.02
C ILE A 67 -3.70 -4.62 -0.82
N THR A 68 -4.69 -3.75 -0.99
CA THR A 68 -4.60 -2.53 -1.78
C THR A 68 -4.97 -1.31 -0.95
N PHE A 69 -4.69 -0.10 -1.47
CA PHE A 69 -4.95 1.18 -0.77
C PHE A 69 -4.37 1.23 0.64
N ASN A 70 -3.13 0.74 0.83
CA ASN A 70 -2.45 0.66 2.14
C ASN A 70 -3.25 -0.09 3.21
N GLY A 71 -4.03 -1.09 2.83
CA GLY A 71 -4.86 -1.86 3.76
C GLY A 71 -6.34 -1.46 3.75
N GLY A 72 -6.73 -0.45 2.98
CA GLY A 72 -8.14 -0.05 2.84
C GLY A 72 -9.01 -1.10 2.16
N LEU A 73 -8.42 -1.97 1.32
CA LEU A 73 -9.11 -3.09 0.71
C LEU A 73 -8.31 -4.38 0.83
N ILE A 74 -9.02 -5.48 1.08
CA ILE A 74 -8.55 -6.84 0.80
C ILE A 74 -9.45 -7.41 -0.27
N GLN A 75 -8.87 -7.86 -1.36
CA GLN A 75 -9.60 -8.34 -2.53
C GLN A 75 -9.10 -9.73 -2.95
N ASP A 76 -10.02 -10.53 -3.48
CA ASP A 76 -9.65 -11.70 -4.26
C ASP A 76 -8.87 -11.23 -5.49
N ALA A 77 -7.65 -11.73 -5.66
CA ALA A 77 -6.76 -11.28 -6.71
C ALA A 77 -7.25 -11.66 -8.10
N HIS A 78 -7.93 -12.82 -8.22
CA HIS A 78 -8.47 -13.35 -9.47
C HIS A 78 -9.73 -12.58 -9.91
N THR A 79 -10.75 -12.53 -9.04
CA THR A 79 -12.07 -11.97 -9.38
C THR A 79 -12.18 -10.47 -9.15
N GLY A 80 -11.38 -9.92 -8.23
CA GLY A 80 -11.50 -8.54 -7.74
C GLY A 80 -12.62 -8.34 -6.72
N GLU A 81 -13.25 -9.42 -6.26
CA GLU A 81 -14.25 -9.36 -5.20
C GLU A 81 -13.64 -8.76 -3.92
N THR A 82 -14.35 -7.82 -3.31
CA THR A 82 -13.92 -7.17 -2.08
C THR A 82 -14.31 -8.02 -0.88
N LEU A 83 -13.32 -8.45 -0.10
CA LEU A 83 -13.51 -9.24 1.12
C LEU A 83 -13.50 -8.37 2.38
N TYR A 84 -12.79 -7.25 2.34
CA TYR A 84 -12.70 -6.26 3.40
C TYR A 84 -12.57 -4.88 2.80
N GLU A 85 -13.25 -3.88 3.39
CA GLU A 85 -13.23 -2.50 2.93
C GLU A 85 -13.35 -1.54 4.11
N GLU A 86 -12.44 -0.57 4.15
CA GLU A 86 -12.51 0.61 5.00
C GLU A 86 -12.47 1.86 4.12
N HIS A 87 -13.29 2.85 4.44
CA HIS A 87 -13.40 4.06 3.65
C HIS A 87 -13.65 5.30 4.51
N LEU A 88 -13.31 6.46 3.98
CA LEU A 88 -13.62 7.76 4.58
C LEU A 88 -15.13 8.04 4.44
N SER A 89 -15.73 8.57 5.49
CA SER A 89 -17.09 9.11 5.39
C SER A 89 -17.12 10.33 4.47
N TYR A 90 -18.29 10.70 3.96
CA TYR A 90 -18.43 11.90 3.16
C TYR A 90 -18.04 13.17 3.94
N ASN A 91 -18.34 13.24 5.24
CA ASN A 91 -17.93 14.36 6.08
C ASN A 91 -16.41 14.41 6.26
N ASP A 92 -15.75 13.27 6.41
CA ASP A 92 -14.28 13.20 6.46
C ASP A 92 -13.65 13.72 5.15
N TYR A 93 -14.20 13.29 4.01
CA TYR A 93 -13.79 13.80 2.70
C TYR A 93 -13.94 15.32 2.61
N LEU A 94 -15.07 15.89 3.07
CA LEU A 94 -15.30 17.34 3.04
C LEU A 94 -14.32 18.10 3.93
N ASP A 95 -13.99 17.58 5.12
CA ASP A 95 -13.01 18.19 6.02
C ASP A 95 -11.60 18.18 5.40
N ILE A 96 -11.23 17.06 4.78
CA ILE A 96 -9.92 16.92 4.11
C ILE A 96 -9.84 17.86 2.91
N GLU A 97 -10.89 17.96 2.10
CA GLU A 97 -10.96 18.85 0.95
C GLU A 97 -10.94 20.34 1.35
N ALA A 98 -11.65 20.70 2.43
CA ALA A 98 -11.62 22.06 2.97
C ALA A 98 -10.21 22.43 3.49
N LEU A 99 -9.51 21.48 4.13
CA LEU A 99 -8.13 21.68 4.58
C LEU A 99 -7.19 21.84 3.37
N ALA A 100 -7.34 21.04 2.31
CA ALA A 100 -6.55 21.20 1.09
C ALA A 100 -6.67 22.60 0.50
N ARG A 101 -7.88 23.14 0.43
CA ARG A 101 -8.13 24.53 -0.03
C ARG A 101 -7.48 25.56 0.89
N LYS A 102 -7.58 25.39 2.21
CA LYS A 102 -6.98 26.29 3.19
C LYS A 102 -5.44 26.32 3.08
N LEU A 103 -4.84 25.15 2.84
CA LEU A 103 -3.38 24.99 2.68
C LEU A 103 -2.91 25.30 1.25
N ALA A 104 -3.84 25.58 0.32
CA ALA A 104 -3.59 25.83 -1.10
C ALA A 104 -2.79 24.68 -1.76
N VAL A 105 -3.08 23.43 -1.40
CA VAL A 105 -2.45 22.24 -1.97
C VAL A 105 -3.43 21.50 -2.89
N PRO A 106 -3.00 21.04 -4.07
CA PRO A 106 -3.82 20.20 -4.93
C PRO A 106 -4.16 18.87 -4.24
N MET A 107 -5.39 18.41 -4.43
CA MET A 107 -5.89 17.16 -3.87
C MET A 107 -6.58 16.32 -4.94
N HIS A 108 -6.39 15.03 -4.85
CA HIS A 108 -7.27 14.06 -5.50
C HIS A 108 -7.69 12.96 -4.53
N THR A 109 -8.70 12.22 -4.94
CA THR A 109 -9.37 11.19 -4.13
C THR A 109 -9.42 9.90 -4.93
N SER A 110 -9.10 8.79 -4.31
CA SER A 110 -9.16 7.47 -4.95
C SER A 110 -10.39 6.70 -4.47
N THR A 111 -11.05 6.05 -5.44
CA THR A 111 -12.16 5.12 -5.24
C THR A 111 -11.88 3.83 -6.01
N LYS A 112 -12.72 2.81 -5.88
CA LYS A 112 -12.61 1.60 -6.72
C LYS A 112 -12.82 1.86 -8.22
N SER A 113 -13.52 2.94 -8.58
CA SER A 113 -13.87 3.25 -9.97
C SER A 113 -12.97 4.28 -10.63
N GLY A 114 -12.06 4.91 -9.89
CA GLY A 114 -11.17 5.91 -10.47
C GLY A 114 -10.63 6.92 -9.48
N ILE A 115 -9.89 7.88 -10.02
CA ILE A 115 -9.36 9.04 -9.31
C ILE A 115 -10.26 10.24 -9.60
N TYR A 116 -10.60 10.98 -8.57
CA TYR A 116 -11.47 12.15 -8.63
C TYR A 116 -10.79 13.37 -8.05
N THR A 117 -10.99 14.52 -8.66
CA THR A 117 -10.47 15.78 -8.13
C THR A 117 -11.48 16.91 -8.30
N ALA A 118 -11.56 17.80 -7.31
CA ALA A 118 -12.30 19.03 -7.38
C ALA A 118 -11.44 20.23 -7.84
N ASN A 119 -10.17 20.01 -8.14
CA ASN A 119 -9.28 21.03 -8.66
C ASN A 119 -9.53 21.24 -10.16
N ARG A 120 -9.92 22.45 -10.56
CA ARG A 120 -10.09 22.82 -11.99
C ARG A 120 -8.76 22.76 -12.76
N ASN A 121 -7.69 23.21 -12.12
CA ASN A 121 -6.33 23.09 -12.63
C ASN A 121 -5.75 21.77 -12.10
N ILE A 122 -5.78 20.75 -12.93
CA ILE A 122 -5.27 19.42 -12.58
C ILE A 122 -3.75 19.43 -12.73
N GLY A 123 -3.05 19.26 -11.60
CA GLY A 123 -1.60 19.28 -11.55
C GLY A 123 -0.94 18.00 -12.08
N THR A 124 0.36 18.12 -12.37
CA THR A 124 1.17 17.03 -12.95
C THR A 124 1.16 15.77 -12.08
N TYR A 125 1.23 15.90 -10.77
CA TYR A 125 1.27 14.75 -9.85
C TYR A 125 -0.05 13.97 -9.81
N THR A 126 -1.21 14.64 -9.93
CA THR A 126 -2.50 13.95 -10.09
C THR A 126 -2.56 13.15 -11.40
N VAL A 127 -2.06 13.73 -12.50
CA VAL A 127 -1.98 13.03 -13.79
C VAL A 127 -0.98 11.88 -13.74
N HIS A 128 0.16 12.09 -13.06
CA HIS A 128 1.17 11.06 -12.87
C HIS A 128 0.59 9.85 -12.11
N GLU A 129 -0.10 10.07 -10.98
CA GLU A 129 -0.76 9.00 -10.22
C GLU A 129 -1.77 8.24 -11.09
N ALA A 130 -2.66 8.95 -11.80
CA ALA A 130 -3.65 8.31 -12.67
C ALA A 130 -3.02 7.41 -13.74
N LYS A 131 -1.89 7.80 -14.31
CA LYS A 131 -1.14 6.99 -15.27
C LYS A 131 -0.46 5.80 -14.59
N LEU A 132 0.19 6.03 -13.44
CA LEU A 132 0.93 5.01 -12.69
C LEU A 132 0.02 3.84 -12.29
N VAL A 133 -1.20 4.16 -11.83
CA VAL A 133 -2.15 3.15 -11.35
C VAL A 133 -3.17 2.72 -12.42
N HIS A 134 -2.97 3.12 -13.67
CA HIS A 134 -3.87 2.82 -14.80
C HIS A 134 -5.34 3.12 -14.51
N SER A 135 -5.62 4.26 -13.85
CA SER A 135 -6.94 4.65 -13.39
C SER A 135 -7.50 5.82 -14.19
N ALA A 136 -8.82 5.83 -14.42
CA ALA A 136 -9.50 6.97 -15.02
C ALA A 136 -9.46 8.17 -14.06
N LEU A 137 -9.34 9.37 -14.61
CA LEU A 137 -9.30 10.63 -13.86
C LEU A 137 -10.55 11.46 -14.19
N PHE A 138 -11.29 11.85 -13.16
CA PHE A 138 -12.54 12.59 -13.26
C PHE A 138 -12.49 13.91 -12.50
N TYR A 139 -13.05 14.94 -13.08
CA TYR A 139 -13.40 16.14 -12.32
C TYR A 139 -14.78 15.96 -11.67
N ARG A 140 -14.88 16.22 -10.36
CA ARG A 140 -16.12 16.27 -9.60
C ARG A 140 -16.05 17.38 -8.56
N THR A 141 -17.16 18.10 -8.38
CA THR A 141 -17.30 19.01 -7.25
C THR A 141 -17.41 18.22 -5.95
N PRO A 142 -17.11 18.83 -4.78
CA PRO A 142 -17.27 18.14 -3.50
C PRO A 142 -18.69 17.58 -3.29
N LYS A 143 -19.72 18.28 -3.76
CA LYS A 143 -21.10 17.80 -3.66
C LYS A 143 -21.38 16.55 -4.49
N GLU A 144 -20.78 16.44 -5.67
CA GLU A 144 -20.94 15.26 -6.54
C GLU A 144 -20.25 14.02 -5.98
N MET A 145 -19.36 14.20 -4.99
CA MET A 145 -18.67 13.08 -4.31
C MET A 145 -19.54 12.41 -3.22
N GLU A 146 -20.73 12.96 -2.87
CA GLU A 146 -21.58 12.47 -1.77
C GLU A 146 -21.94 10.97 -1.87
N HIS A 147 -22.02 10.44 -3.09
CA HIS A 147 -22.40 9.04 -3.34
C HIS A 147 -21.22 8.16 -3.77
N HIS A 148 -19.97 8.66 -3.62
CA HIS A 148 -18.77 7.90 -3.93
C HIS A 148 -18.13 7.34 -2.65
N THR A 149 -17.75 6.08 -2.68
CA THR A 149 -16.95 5.46 -1.62
C THR A 149 -15.50 5.91 -1.75
N VAL A 150 -15.08 6.78 -0.85
CA VAL A 150 -13.73 7.37 -0.83
C VAL A 150 -12.79 6.48 -0.03
N LEU A 151 -11.81 5.87 -0.69
CA LEU A 151 -10.85 4.97 -0.04
C LEU A 151 -9.67 5.73 0.56
N LYS A 152 -9.17 6.73 -0.16
CA LYS A 152 -8.11 7.65 0.31
C LYS A 152 -8.21 9.00 -0.36
N CYS A 153 -7.74 10.04 0.32
CA CYS A 153 -7.41 11.33 -0.27
C CYS A 153 -5.89 11.50 -0.34
N MET A 154 -5.41 12.27 -1.31
CA MET A 154 -3.99 12.53 -1.47
C MET A 154 -3.77 14.03 -1.69
N TYR A 155 -2.93 14.65 -0.83
CA TYR A 155 -2.34 15.95 -1.13
C TYR A 155 -1.10 15.71 -1.98
N VAL A 156 -0.98 16.45 -3.07
CA VAL A 156 0.07 16.22 -4.07
C VAL A 156 0.68 17.53 -4.53
N ASP A 157 1.99 17.65 -4.33
CA ASP A 157 2.75 18.84 -4.76
C ASP A 157 4.26 18.54 -4.74
N GLU A 158 5.06 19.53 -5.05
CA GLU A 158 6.51 19.47 -4.89
C GLU A 158 6.89 19.09 -3.45
N PRO A 159 7.97 18.32 -3.24
CA PRO A 159 8.36 17.83 -1.91
C PRO A 159 8.47 18.92 -0.85
N GLU A 160 9.01 20.11 -1.20
CA GLU A 160 9.20 21.25 -0.30
C GLU A 160 7.85 21.88 0.09
N VAL A 161 6.84 21.80 -0.77
CA VAL A 161 5.49 22.26 -0.46
C VAL A 161 4.84 21.30 0.54
N LEU A 162 4.92 19.99 0.29
CA LEU A 162 4.37 18.98 1.21
C LEU A 162 5.02 19.06 2.59
N GLU A 163 6.34 19.29 2.67
CA GLU A 163 7.05 19.45 3.94
C GLU A 163 6.49 20.60 4.78
N ARG A 164 6.20 21.72 4.14
CA ARG A 164 5.59 22.88 4.82
C ARG A 164 4.17 22.61 5.28
N ILE A 165 3.34 21.95 4.48
CA ILE A 165 1.95 21.71 4.85
C ILE A 165 1.78 20.64 5.92
N ILE A 166 2.66 19.65 6.01
CA ILE A 166 2.64 18.63 7.06
C ILE A 166 2.66 19.28 8.45
N SER A 167 3.53 20.28 8.66
CA SER A 167 3.60 21.02 9.92
C SER A 167 2.39 21.93 10.19
N SER A 168 1.53 22.13 9.19
CA SER A 168 0.32 22.96 9.28
C SER A 168 -0.98 22.13 9.36
N ILE A 169 -0.87 20.81 9.30
CA ILE A 169 -2.02 19.91 9.50
C ILE A 169 -2.37 19.94 11.00
N PRO A 170 -3.64 20.20 11.37
CA PRO A 170 -4.05 20.19 12.77
C PRO A 170 -3.89 18.82 13.44
N ASP A 171 -3.50 18.78 14.72
CA ASP A 171 -3.36 17.55 15.49
C ASP A 171 -4.64 16.69 15.45
N SER A 172 -5.82 17.32 15.45
CA SER A 172 -7.10 16.64 15.34
C SER A 172 -7.28 15.82 14.06
N PHE A 173 -6.49 16.10 13.00
CA PHE A 173 -6.47 15.26 11.80
C PHE A 173 -5.71 13.97 12.04
N TYR A 174 -4.60 14.02 12.76
CA TYR A 174 -3.83 12.84 13.15
C TYR A 174 -4.58 11.94 14.13
N ASP A 175 -5.52 12.49 14.92
CA ASP A 175 -6.41 11.71 15.77
C ASP A 175 -7.46 10.92 14.96
N ARG A 176 -7.91 11.47 13.82
CA ARG A 176 -9.01 10.93 12.99
C ARG A 176 -8.53 10.13 11.80
N PHE A 177 -7.34 10.38 11.31
CA PHE A 177 -6.84 9.84 10.06
C PHE A 177 -5.44 9.22 10.23
N THR A 178 -5.16 8.22 9.42
CA THR A 178 -3.80 7.79 9.12
C THR A 178 -3.26 8.68 8.02
N ILE A 179 -2.16 9.37 8.29
CA ILE A 179 -1.52 10.30 7.35
C ILE A 179 -0.11 9.79 7.11
N VAL A 180 0.19 9.37 5.88
CA VAL A 180 1.48 8.77 5.52
C VAL A 180 2.04 9.37 4.24
N ARG A 181 3.36 9.47 4.15
CA ARG A 181 4.05 9.88 2.94
C ARG A 181 4.46 8.63 2.15
N SER A 182 3.83 8.41 1.00
CA SER A 182 4.11 7.25 0.14
C SER A 182 5.12 7.54 -0.97
N ALA A 183 5.35 8.83 -1.26
CA ALA A 183 6.42 9.32 -2.14
C ALA A 183 6.78 10.75 -1.74
N PRO A 184 7.92 11.29 -2.17
CA PRO A 184 8.30 12.66 -1.82
C PRO A 184 7.25 13.72 -2.14
N PHE A 185 6.42 13.49 -3.15
CA PHE A 185 5.38 14.37 -3.67
C PHE A 185 3.95 13.87 -3.41
N TYR A 186 3.75 12.82 -2.57
CA TYR A 186 2.47 12.25 -2.20
C TYR A 186 2.30 12.16 -0.68
N LEU A 187 1.26 12.80 -0.14
CA LEU A 187 0.81 12.67 1.24
C LEU A 187 -0.59 12.07 1.24
N GLU A 188 -0.70 10.83 1.68
CA GLU A 188 -1.95 10.09 1.72
C GLU A 188 -2.69 10.29 3.03
N ILE A 189 -4.01 10.43 2.97
CA ILE A 189 -4.91 10.57 4.11
C ILE A 189 -5.96 9.47 3.99
N LEU A 190 -5.95 8.55 4.95
CA LEU A 190 -6.78 7.35 5.00
C LEU A 190 -7.61 7.32 6.29
N PRO A 191 -8.65 6.47 6.39
CA PRO A 191 -9.28 6.20 7.68
C PRO A 191 -8.25 5.81 8.75
N LYS A 192 -8.50 6.18 10.00
CA LYS A 192 -7.56 5.93 11.11
C LYS A 192 -7.18 4.47 11.30
N THR A 193 -8.09 3.57 10.98
CA THR A 193 -7.92 2.12 11.09
C THR A 193 -7.22 1.49 9.88
N VAL A 194 -6.91 2.28 8.85
CA VAL A 194 -6.32 1.77 7.61
C VAL A 194 -4.80 1.89 7.67
N ASP A 195 -4.16 0.76 7.74
CA ASP A 195 -2.75 0.54 7.47
C ASP A 195 -2.52 -0.91 7.01
N LYS A 196 -1.34 -1.21 6.47
CA LYS A 196 -1.00 -2.56 5.99
C LYS A 196 -0.98 -3.61 7.10
N GLY A 197 -0.74 -3.21 8.35
CA GLY A 197 -0.69 -4.11 9.50
C GLY A 197 -2.07 -4.62 9.90
N HIS A 198 -3.06 -3.74 10.01
CA HIS A 198 -4.44 -4.12 10.29
C HIS A 198 -4.99 -5.08 9.21
N ALA A 199 -4.73 -4.79 7.93
CA ALA A 199 -5.13 -5.68 6.84
C ALA A 199 -4.42 -7.04 6.92
N LEU A 200 -3.13 -7.06 7.26
CA LEU A 200 -2.35 -8.29 7.42
C LEU A 200 -2.87 -9.14 8.59
N LEU A 201 -3.22 -8.53 9.72
CA LEU A 201 -3.85 -9.23 10.86
C LEU A 201 -5.21 -9.80 10.47
N HIS A 202 -6.01 -9.06 9.70
CA HIS A 202 -7.28 -9.55 9.18
C HIS A 202 -7.08 -10.80 8.31
N LEU A 203 -6.09 -10.79 7.42
CA LEU A 203 -5.75 -11.96 6.60
C LEU A 203 -5.23 -13.14 7.44
N ALA A 204 -4.33 -12.88 8.38
CA ALA A 204 -3.83 -13.92 9.29
C ALA A 204 -4.99 -14.60 10.04
N SER A 205 -5.93 -13.80 10.57
CA SER A 205 -7.14 -14.33 11.22
C SER A 205 -8.00 -15.15 10.27
N LYS A 206 -8.22 -14.69 9.02
CA LYS A 206 -8.99 -15.43 7.98
C LYS A 206 -8.38 -16.81 7.70
N PHE A 207 -7.06 -16.92 7.70
CA PHE A 207 -6.34 -18.17 7.50
C PHE A 207 -6.09 -18.96 8.79
N ASN A 208 -6.60 -18.49 9.95
CA ASN A 208 -6.37 -19.08 11.29
C ASN A 208 -4.87 -19.18 11.62
N LEU A 209 -4.08 -18.16 11.27
CA LEU A 209 -2.65 -18.10 11.52
C LEU A 209 -2.34 -17.20 12.73
N SER A 210 -1.35 -17.61 13.52
CA SER A 210 -0.76 -16.75 14.55
C SER A 210 0.29 -15.81 13.96
N PRO A 211 0.62 -14.68 14.61
CA PRO A 211 1.68 -13.77 14.13
C PRO A 211 3.02 -14.46 13.83
N ASP A 212 3.40 -15.48 14.62
CA ASP A 212 4.65 -16.24 14.42
C ASP A 212 4.72 -16.99 13.08
N GLN A 213 3.59 -17.15 12.42
CA GLN A 213 3.49 -17.78 11.09
C GLN A 213 3.45 -16.75 9.96
N VAL A 214 3.59 -15.46 10.28
CA VAL A 214 3.52 -14.35 9.32
C VAL A 214 4.90 -13.71 9.15
N MET A 215 5.32 -13.55 7.89
CA MET A 215 6.47 -12.73 7.50
C MET A 215 5.95 -11.49 6.74
N ALA A 216 6.49 -10.33 7.04
CA ALA A 216 6.26 -9.11 6.30
C ALA A 216 7.59 -8.53 5.80
N VAL A 217 7.63 -8.08 4.54
CA VAL A 217 8.82 -7.50 3.90
C VAL A 217 8.47 -6.13 3.35
N GLY A 218 9.25 -5.11 3.70
CA GLY A 218 9.01 -3.73 3.27
C GLY A 218 10.24 -2.84 3.37
N ASP A 219 10.13 -1.57 2.90
CA ASP A 219 11.24 -0.63 2.86
C ASP A 219 10.90 0.80 3.29
N GLN A 220 9.61 1.21 3.33
CA GLN A 220 9.19 2.57 3.64
C GLN A 220 8.26 2.67 4.85
N GLU A 221 7.93 3.91 5.24
CA GLU A 221 7.12 4.24 6.41
C GLU A 221 5.74 3.56 6.39
N ASN A 222 5.10 3.46 5.23
CA ASN A 222 3.80 2.79 5.09
C ASN A 222 3.84 1.27 5.34
N ASP A 223 5.04 0.68 5.47
CA ASP A 223 5.25 -0.74 5.79
C ASP A 223 5.42 -0.98 7.29
N GLN A 224 5.63 0.09 8.07
CA GLN A 224 5.91 -0.02 9.48
C GLN A 224 4.88 -0.88 10.21
N ALA A 225 3.59 -0.57 10.02
CA ALA A 225 2.52 -1.27 10.69
C ALA A 225 2.49 -2.78 10.38
N MET A 226 2.77 -3.19 9.13
CA MET A 226 2.80 -4.63 8.81
C MET A 226 4.05 -5.33 9.37
N LEU A 227 5.18 -4.64 9.48
CA LEU A 227 6.37 -5.19 10.12
C LEU A 227 6.13 -5.35 11.64
N GLU A 228 5.51 -4.39 12.30
CA GLU A 228 5.24 -4.44 13.75
C GLU A 228 4.35 -5.60 14.16
N VAL A 229 3.41 -6.02 13.32
CA VAL A 229 2.46 -7.12 13.62
C VAL A 229 2.95 -8.50 13.18
N ALA A 230 3.95 -8.59 12.31
CA ALA A 230 4.49 -9.84 11.82
C ALA A 230 5.44 -10.50 12.83
N GLY A 231 5.38 -11.80 12.97
CA GLY A 231 6.34 -12.57 13.80
C GLY A 231 7.75 -12.60 13.21
N LEU A 232 7.86 -12.40 11.89
CA LEU A 232 9.13 -12.21 11.19
C LEU A 232 9.09 -10.91 10.35
N PRO A 233 9.33 -9.75 10.98
CA PRO A 233 9.51 -8.49 10.24
C PRO A 233 10.87 -8.45 9.55
N VAL A 234 10.86 -8.18 8.25
CA VAL A 234 12.03 -8.12 7.37
C VAL A 234 12.10 -6.74 6.72
N ALA A 235 13.17 -6.00 6.93
CA ALA A 235 13.45 -4.79 6.19
C ALA A 235 14.37 -5.09 4.99
N MET A 236 14.12 -4.41 3.87
CA MET A 236 15.05 -4.40 2.74
C MET A 236 16.35 -3.68 3.10
N ASP A 237 17.46 -3.96 2.42
CA ASP A 237 18.71 -3.22 2.67
C ASP A 237 18.63 -1.75 2.22
N ASN A 238 17.82 -1.47 1.22
CA ASN A 238 17.49 -0.10 0.81
C ASN A 238 16.42 0.58 1.69
N ALA A 239 15.90 -0.10 2.73
CA ALA A 239 14.86 0.45 3.60
C ALA A 239 15.35 1.66 4.42
N SER A 240 14.38 2.48 4.85
CA SER A 240 14.65 3.61 5.75
C SER A 240 15.33 3.16 7.05
N PRO A 241 16.17 4.00 7.67
CA PRO A 241 16.79 3.68 8.95
C PRO A 241 15.77 3.38 10.06
N GLU A 242 14.62 4.02 10.02
CA GLU A 242 13.52 3.86 10.97
C GLU A 242 12.92 2.45 10.84
N LEU A 243 12.65 2.00 9.63
CA LEU A 243 12.10 0.67 9.37
C LEU A 243 13.09 -0.45 9.74
N LYS A 244 14.38 -0.23 9.50
CA LYS A 244 15.44 -1.19 9.90
C LYS A 244 15.53 -1.38 11.41
N LYS A 245 15.16 -0.37 12.23
CA LYS A 245 15.18 -0.48 13.70
C LYS A 245 14.10 -1.39 14.25
N ILE A 246 12.95 -1.47 13.58
CA ILE A 246 11.83 -2.32 14.01
C ILE A 246 11.88 -3.73 13.40
N ALA A 247 12.63 -3.90 12.32
CA ALA A 247 12.82 -5.19 11.68
C ALA A 247 13.64 -6.15 12.56
N LYS A 248 13.25 -7.42 12.59
CA LYS A 248 14.01 -8.49 13.24
C LYS A 248 15.23 -8.89 12.44
N VAL A 249 15.14 -8.75 11.13
CA VAL A 249 16.21 -9.07 10.18
C VAL A 249 16.21 -8.10 9.01
N VAL A 250 17.38 -7.87 8.44
CA VAL A 250 17.56 -7.12 7.20
C VAL A 250 17.92 -8.11 6.10
N THR A 251 17.23 -8.05 4.97
CA THR A 251 17.56 -8.81 3.77
C THR A 251 18.47 -7.99 2.84
N ARG A 252 18.65 -8.41 1.59
CA ARG A 252 19.38 -7.65 0.57
C ARG A 252 18.52 -6.51 0.02
N SER A 253 19.09 -5.64 -0.81
CA SER A 253 18.35 -4.63 -1.52
C SER A 253 17.38 -5.23 -2.56
N ASN A 254 16.40 -4.43 -3.01
CA ASN A 254 15.50 -4.82 -4.08
C ASN A 254 16.26 -5.13 -5.39
N ASP A 255 17.33 -4.40 -5.70
CA ASP A 255 18.17 -4.64 -6.89
C ASP A 255 19.04 -5.91 -6.78
N GLU A 256 19.18 -6.44 -5.56
CA GLU A 256 19.91 -7.69 -5.28
C GLU A 256 18.98 -8.88 -4.96
N SER A 257 17.72 -8.82 -5.43
CA SER A 257 16.71 -9.86 -5.21
C SER A 257 16.48 -10.17 -3.73
N GLY A 258 16.39 -9.14 -2.87
CA GLY A 258 16.28 -9.26 -1.43
C GLY A 258 15.08 -10.08 -0.96
N VAL A 259 13.94 -10.00 -1.66
CA VAL A 259 12.75 -10.83 -1.40
C VAL A 259 13.06 -12.32 -1.62
N ALA A 260 13.75 -12.66 -2.71
CA ALA A 260 14.15 -14.05 -2.98
C ALA A 260 15.08 -14.59 -1.90
N TYR A 261 16.05 -13.77 -1.48
CA TYR A 261 16.96 -14.13 -0.38
C TYR A 261 16.18 -14.38 0.92
N ALA A 262 15.22 -13.51 1.25
CA ALA A 262 14.40 -13.63 2.45
C ALA A 262 13.54 -14.92 2.42
N LEU A 263 12.86 -15.19 1.31
CA LEU A 263 12.04 -16.39 1.13
C LEU A 263 12.89 -17.66 1.26
N ARG A 264 14.02 -17.74 0.56
CA ARG A 264 14.91 -18.91 0.60
C ARG A 264 15.51 -19.17 1.98
N LYS A 265 15.78 -18.11 2.74
CA LYS A 265 16.45 -18.24 4.03
C LYS A 265 15.51 -18.58 5.19
N TRP A 266 14.28 -18.09 5.15
CA TRP A 266 13.37 -18.15 6.30
C TRP A 266 12.04 -18.85 6.03
N VAL A 267 11.69 -19.09 4.78
CA VAL A 267 10.40 -19.69 4.39
C VAL A 267 10.57 -21.07 3.73
N LEU A 268 11.50 -21.17 2.76
CA LEU A 268 11.75 -22.41 2.01
C LEU A 268 12.65 -23.35 2.82
N HIS A 269 12.29 -24.63 2.86
CA HIS A 269 12.99 -25.69 3.58
C HIS A 269 13.56 -26.73 2.63
#